data_353bfb3104eb565062da3e1836ce6545
#
_entry.id   353bfb3104eb565062da3e1836ce6545
#
_cell.length_a   1.000
_cell.length_b   1.000
_cell.length_c   1.000
_cell.angle_alpha   90.00
_cell.angle_beta   90.00
_cell.angle_gamma   90.00
#
_symmetry.space_group_name_H-M   'P 1'
#
loop_
_entity.id
_entity.type
_entity.pdbx_description
1 polymer ?
#
loop_
_entity_poly.entity_id
_entity_poly.type
_entity_poly.pdbx_seq_one_letter_code
_entity_poly.pdbx_strand_id
1 'polypeptide(L)'
;MLRLGTNSMISNVAEAVRRQVARREGEPVDADAVRQGIRVSLSDLGRPSKSQKNDDIEKSSLPDGIKELLKMIRELKAQIAERRAELEAIASDQSLDDETRTQRMEALRSQLTSLQSALSSANLNLAKLVRESDLSDEQAVELGQLLAA
;
A
#
# COMPACT_ATOMS: atom_id res chain seq x y z
N MET A 1 -4.21 -2.16 -59.92
CA MET A 1 -3.49 -3.30 -59.33
C MET A 1 -2.43 -2.76 -58.38
N LEU A 2 -2.76 -2.59 -57.12
CA LEU A 2 -1.82 -2.14 -56.10
C LEU A 2 -1.87 -3.16 -54.94
N ARG A 3 -0.92 -4.09 -54.92
CA ARG A 3 -0.58 -4.89 -53.73
C ARG A 3 0.65 -4.27 -53.09
N LEU A 4 0.45 -3.48 -52.10
CA LEU A 4 1.48 -2.95 -51.22
C LEU A 4 1.15 -3.49 -49.79
N GLY A 5 1.93 -4.45 -49.29
CA GLY A 5 3.13 -4.07 -48.58
C GLY A 5 2.89 -4.21 -47.08
N THR A 6 1.93 -5.17 -46.63
CA THR A 6 1.71 -5.48 -45.23
C THR A 6 2.76 -6.44 -44.65
N ASN A 7 3.63 -7.01 -45.50
CA ASN A 7 4.66 -7.97 -45.04
C ASN A 7 5.91 -7.31 -44.43
N SER A 8 6.14 -6.01 -44.68
CA SER A 8 7.37 -5.35 -44.21
C SER A 8 7.34 -4.98 -42.72
N MET A 9 6.17 -4.66 -42.18
CA MET A 9 6.06 -4.30 -40.75
C MET A 9 6.14 -5.53 -39.84
N ILE A 10 5.58 -6.66 -40.26
CA ILE A 10 5.61 -7.90 -39.48
C ILE A 10 7.02 -8.47 -39.42
N SER A 11 7.79 -8.37 -40.52
CA SER A 11 9.19 -8.82 -40.54
C SER A 11 10.07 -7.99 -39.60
N ASN A 12 9.87 -6.70 -39.51
CA ASN A 12 10.67 -5.82 -38.65
C ASN A 12 10.39 -6.03 -37.15
N VAL A 13 9.16 -6.34 -36.77
CA VAL A 13 8.80 -6.66 -35.40
C VAL A 13 9.36 -8.03 -35.00
N ALA A 14 9.29 -9.02 -35.87
CA ALA A 14 9.83 -10.35 -35.59
C ALA A 14 11.38 -10.33 -35.45
N GLU A 15 12.06 -9.48 -36.23
CA GLU A 15 13.50 -9.32 -36.15
C GLU A 15 13.95 -8.53 -34.93
N ALA A 16 13.18 -7.54 -34.50
CA ALA A 16 13.42 -6.81 -33.25
C ALA A 16 13.27 -7.72 -32.00
N VAL A 17 12.26 -8.58 -31.98
CA VAL A 17 12.04 -9.56 -30.91
C VAL A 17 13.16 -10.60 -30.90
N ARG A 18 13.59 -11.10 -32.06
CA ARG A 18 14.72 -12.04 -32.13
C ARG A 18 16.05 -11.43 -31.66
N ARG A 19 16.33 -10.17 -31.94
CA ARG A 19 17.51 -9.47 -31.41
C ARG A 19 17.45 -9.27 -29.89
N GLN A 20 16.26 -9.10 -29.34
CA GLN A 20 16.06 -8.94 -27.92
C GLN A 20 16.18 -10.26 -27.15
N VAL A 21 15.77 -11.36 -27.77
CA VAL A 21 15.93 -12.72 -27.20
C VAL A 21 17.39 -13.19 -27.32
N ALA A 22 18.06 -12.93 -28.44
CA ALA A 22 19.48 -13.30 -28.63
C ALA A 22 20.43 -12.54 -27.67
N ARG A 23 20.07 -11.35 -27.21
CA ARG A 23 20.80 -10.63 -26.14
C ARG A 23 20.62 -11.22 -24.75
N ARG A 24 19.60 -12.05 -24.54
CA ARG A 24 19.34 -12.71 -23.25
C ARG A 24 20.06 -14.05 -23.09
N GLU A 25 20.50 -14.67 -24.18
CA GLU A 25 21.09 -16.02 -24.13
C GLU A 25 22.63 -16.03 -24.16
N GLY A 26 23.29 -14.89 -24.18
CA GLY A 26 24.74 -14.80 -24.44
C GLY A 26 25.63 -14.26 -23.32
N GLU A 27 25.09 -13.80 -22.18
CA GLU A 27 25.94 -13.35 -21.06
C GLU A 27 25.67 -14.18 -19.81
N PRO A 28 26.72 -14.74 -19.16
CA PRO A 28 26.56 -15.30 -17.82
C PRO A 28 26.11 -14.16 -16.91
N VAL A 29 24.87 -14.25 -16.43
CA VAL A 29 24.33 -13.29 -15.48
C VAL A 29 25.14 -13.46 -14.21
N ASP A 30 26.05 -12.50 -13.98
CA ASP A 30 26.87 -12.46 -12.78
C ASP A 30 25.91 -12.40 -11.57
N ALA A 31 25.99 -13.41 -10.70
CA ALA A 31 25.10 -13.53 -9.53
C ALA A 31 25.19 -12.31 -8.61
N ASP A 32 26.31 -11.58 -8.68
CA ASP A 32 26.51 -10.32 -7.95
C ASP A 32 25.79 -9.14 -8.60
N ALA A 33 25.67 -9.11 -9.93
CA ALA A 33 24.88 -8.09 -10.63
C ALA A 33 23.38 -8.23 -10.36
N VAL A 34 22.88 -9.47 -10.23
CA VAL A 34 21.48 -9.73 -9.84
C VAL A 34 21.23 -9.30 -8.39
N ARG A 35 22.19 -9.50 -7.50
CA ARG A 35 22.10 -9.04 -6.10
C ARG A 35 22.18 -7.53 -5.97
N GLN A 36 22.91 -6.83 -6.84
CA GLN A 36 22.95 -5.38 -6.88
C GLN A 36 21.70 -4.79 -7.54
N GLY A 37 21.10 -5.44 -8.53
CA GLY A 37 19.86 -5.02 -9.16
C GLY A 37 18.66 -5.07 -8.22
N ILE A 38 18.64 -6.01 -7.26
CA ILE A 38 17.58 -6.13 -6.25
C ILE A 38 17.73 -5.05 -5.15
N ARG A 39 18.93 -4.46 -4.98
CA ARG A 39 19.15 -3.38 -4.01
C ARG A 39 18.63 -2.03 -4.46
N VAL A 40 18.34 -1.82 -5.73
CA VAL A 40 17.91 -0.51 -6.26
C VAL A 40 16.40 -0.29 -6.11
N SER A 41 15.60 -1.33 -5.90
CA SER A 41 14.18 -1.18 -5.58
C SER A 41 13.91 -0.84 -4.11
N LEU A 42 14.95 -0.67 -3.31
CA LEU A 42 14.89 -0.16 -1.94
C LEU A 42 14.97 1.36 -1.87
N SER A 43 14.59 2.06 -2.93
CA SER A 43 14.30 3.50 -2.87
C SER A 43 12.93 3.78 -2.26
N ASP A 44 12.56 3.00 -1.29
CA ASP A 44 11.59 3.38 -0.27
C ASP A 44 12.30 4.19 0.84
N LEU A 45 13.26 5.02 0.40
CA LEU A 45 13.93 6.01 1.23
C LEU A 45 12.92 7.08 1.63
N GLY A 46 12.14 6.78 2.67
CA GLY A 46 11.25 7.75 3.30
C GLY A 46 9.95 7.19 3.86
N ARG A 47 9.57 5.96 3.54
CA ARG A 47 8.46 5.33 4.27
C ARG A 47 9.04 4.55 5.45
N PRO A 48 8.74 4.92 6.70
CA PRO A 48 9.11 4.08 7.85
C PRO A 48 8.54 2.69 7.57
N SER A 49 9.40 1.67 7.66
CA SER A 49 8.98 0.29 7.42
C SER A 49 7.79 -0.04 8.33
N LYS A 50 6.87 -0.88 7.86
CA LYS A 50 5.69 -1.27 8.66
C LYS A 50 6.08 -1.79 10.06
N SER A 51 7.27 -2.36 10.19
CA SER A 51 7.82 -2.81 11.48
C SER A 51 8.10 -1.64 12.43
N GLN A 52 8.73 -0.56 11.97
CA GLN A 52 9.03 0.61 12.82
C GLN A 52 7.80 1.35 13.31
N LYS A 53 6.70 1.32 12.54
CA LYS A 53 5.45 1.98 12.93
C LYS A 53 4.73 1.31 14.10
N ASN A 54 5.03 0.06 14.41
CA ASN A 54 4.35 -0.74 15.43
C ASN A 54 5.30 -1.22 16.54
N ASP A 55 6.56 -0.78 16.54
CA ASP A 55 7.55 -1.18 17.55
C ASP A 55 7.12 -0.81 18.97
N ASP A 56 6.43 0.30 19.13
CA ASP A 56 5.86 0.73 20.41
C ASP A 56 4.74 -0.22 20.89
N ILE A 57 3.87 -0.67 19.98
CA ILE A 57 2.83 -1.66 20.29
C ILE A 57 3.48 -3.00 20.64
N GLU A 58 4.47 -3.43 19.88
CA GLU A 58 5.15 -4.71 20.13
C GLU A 58 5.86 -4.75 21.48
N LYS A 59 6.48 -3.64 21.89
CA LYS A 59 7.19 -3.50 23.16
C LYS A 59 6.27 -3.26 24.36
N SER A 60 4.98 -3.01 24.12
CA SER A 60 4.02 -2.79 25.18
C SER A 60 3.77 -4.05 26.01
N SER A 61 3.30 -3.87 27.24
CA SER A 61 2.93 -4.95 28.15
C SER A 61 1.51 -5.49 27.89
N LEU A 62 0.86 -5.02 26.82
CA LEU A 62 -0.52 -5.38 26.48
C LEU A 62 -0.65 -6.82 25.98
N PRO A 63 -1.81 -7.47 26.19
CA PRO A 63 -2.12 -8.77 25.61
C PRO A 63 -2.03 -8.77 24.08
N ASP A 64 -1.60 -9.88 23.50
CA ASP A 64 -1.37 -9.99 22.04
C ASP A 64 -2.61 -9.66 21.21
N GLY A 65 -3.80 -10.06 21.65
CA GLY A 65 -5.05 -9.71 20.94
C GLY A 65 -5.31 -8.22 20.88
N ILE A 66 -4.96 -7.47 21.91
CA ILE A 66 -5.06 -6.01 21.94
C ILE A 66 -4.01 -5.39 21.03
N LYS A 67 -2.76 -5.91 21.04
CA LYS A 67 -1.69 -5.46 20.13
C LYS A 67 -2.10 -5.59 18.65
N GLU A 68 -2.67 -6.73 18.28
CA GLU A 68 -3.12 -6.96 16.90
C GLU A 68 -4.23 -5.98 16.49
N LEU A 69 -5.20 -5.72 17.37
CA LEU A 69 -6.25 -4.73 17.09
C LEU A 69 -5.70 -3.30 16.99
N LEU A 70 -4.72 -2.93 17.83
CA LEU A 70 -4.05 -1.62 17.74
C LEU A 70 -3.32 -1.45 16.41
N LYS A 71 -2.59 -2.46 15.95
CA LYS A 71 -1.94 -2.44 14.63
C LYS A 71 -2.96 -2.27 13.51
N MET A 72 -4.06 -3.02 13.56
CA MET A 72 -5.16 -2.90 12.60
C MET A 72 -5.77 -1.50 12.59
N ILE A 73 -6.03 -0.92 13.76
CA ILE A 73 -6.57 0.44 13.91
C ILE A 73 -5.62 1.48 13.30
N ARG A 74 -4.31 1.37 13.55
CA ARG A 74 -3.30 2.25 12.94
C ARG A 74 -3.26 2.14 11.43
N GLU A 75 -3.30 0.93 10.91
CA GLU A 75 -3.32 0.70 9.46
C GLU A 75 -4.58 1.30 8.84
N LEU A 76 -5.75 1.10 9.43
CA LEU A 76 -7.00 1.69 8.96
C LEU A 76 -6.99 3.22 9.01
N LYS A 77 -6.47 3.82 10.08
CA LYS A 77 -6.27 5.28 10.18
C LYS A 77 -5.36 5.80 9.07
N ALA A 78 -4.24 5.09 8.79
CA ALA A 78 -3.30 5.46 7.73
C ALA A 78 -3.95 5.39 6.34
N GLN A 79 -4.69 4.32 6.05
CA GLN A 79 -5.41 4.17 4.79
C GLN A 79 -6.49 5.24 4.61
N ILE A 80 -7.23 5.59 5.66
CA ILE A 80 -8.21 6.69 5.64
C ILE A 80 -7.53 8.02 5.31
N ALA A 81 -6.39 8.30 5.93
CA ALA A 81 -5.63 9.52 5.67
C ALA A 81 -5.12 9.57 4.22
N GLU A 82 -4.61 8.46 3.69
CA GLU A 82 -4.16 8.34 2.31
C GLU A 82 -5.31 8.56 1.33
N ARG A 83 -6.46 7.91 1.53
CA ARG A 83 -7.62 8.07 0.64
C ARG A 83 -8.22 9.48 0.70
N ARG A 84 -8.14 10.16 1.84
CA ARG A 84 -8.54 11.58 1.94
C ARG A 84 -7.60 12.47 1.15
N ALA A 85 -6.29 12.25 1.25
CA ALA A 85 -5.32 13.01 0.47
C ALA A 85 -5.49 12.78 -1.04
N GLU A 86 -5.75 11.54 -1.47
CA GLU A 86 -6.06 11.23 -2.87
C GLU A 86 -7.34 11.93 -3.34
N LEU A 87 -8.39 11.95 -2.51
CA LEU A 87 -9.64 12.65 -2.83
C LEU A 87 -9.43 14.14 -3.03
N GLU A 88 -8.63 14.77 -2.18
CA GLU A 88 -8.27 16.18 -2.27
C GLU A 88 -7.42 16.45 -3.53
N ALA A 89 -6.45 15.59 -3.81
CA ALA A 89 -5.63 15.69 -5.02
C ALA A 89 -6.48 15.61 -6.30
N ILE A 90 -7.40 14.64 -6.39
CA ILE A 90 -8.30 14.50 -7.54
C ILE A 90 -9.26 15.69 -7.65
N ALA A 91 -9.78 16.20 -6.53
CA ALA A 91 -10.65 17.37 -6.53
C ALA A 91 -9.95 18.62 -7.08
N SER A 92 -8.65 18.74 -6.86
CA SER A 92 -7.81 19.86 -7.28
C SER A 92 -7.19 19.68 -8.67
N ASP A 93 -7.26 18.47 -9.24
CA ASP A 93 -6.63 18.15 -10.52
C ASP A 93 -7.44 18.70 -11.70
N GLN A 94 -6.92 19.77 -12.29
CA GLN A 94 -7.53 20.43 -13.46
C GLN A 94 -7.24 19.70 -14.78
N SER A 95 -6.37 18.71 -14.79
CA SER A 95 -6.04 17.92 -15.99
C SER A 95 -7.08 16.84 -16.29
N LEU A 96 -7.91 16.47 -15.31
CA LEU A 96 -8.98 15.52 -15.46
C LEU A 96 -10.25 16.19 -16.00
N ASP A 97 -10.92 15.50 -16.92
CA ASP A 97 -12.28 15.88 -17.32
C ASP A 97 -13.26 15.67 -16.15
N ASP A 98 -14.38 16.39 -16.17
CA ASP A 98 -15.34 16.43 -15.07
C ASP A 98 -15.97 15.05 -14.79
N GLU A 99 -16.19 14.25 -15.82
CA GLU A 99 -16.78 12.91 -15.69
C GLU A 99 -15.80 11.96 -14.98
N THR A 100 -14.57 11.88 -15.46
CA THR A 100 -13.52 11.05 -14.85
C THR A 100 -13.23 11.50 -13.43
N ARG A 101 -13.19 12.80 -13.16
CA ARG A 101 -13.01 13.35 -11.82
C ARG A 101 -14.12 12.87 -10.89
N THR A 102 -15.37 13.02 -11.29
CA THR A 102 -16.54 12.61 -10.51
C THR A 102 -16.52 11.11 -10.20
N GLN A 103 -16.28 10.26 -11.19
CA GLN A 103 -16.21 8.81 -11.01
C GLN A 103 -15.13 8.39 -10.01
N ARG A 104 -13.92 8.99 -10.11
CA ARG A 104 -12.82 8.70 -9.19
C ARG A 104 -13.13 9.16 -7.76
N MET A 105 -13.73 10.34 -7.62
CA MET A 105 -14.14 10.86 -6.32
C MET A 105 -15.21 9.99 -5.66
N GLU A 106 -16.18 9.49 -6.41
CA GLU A 106 -17.21 8.58 -5.90
C GLU A 106 -16.60 7.23 -5.44
N ALA A 107 -15.69 6.67 -6.22
CA ALA A 107 -14.98 5.44 -5.85
C ALA A 107 -14.19 5.62 -4.55
N LEU A 108 -13.46 6.73 -4.39
CA LEU A 108 -12.71 7.03 -3.18
C LEU A 108 -13.62 7.28 -1.97
N ARG A 109 -14.75 7.95 -2.15
CA ARG A 109 -15.75 8.15 -1.07
C ARG A 109 -16.33 6.83 -0.60
N SER A 110 -16.62 5.90 -1.52
CA SER A 110 -17.08 4.55 -1.19
C SER A 110 -16.02 3.78 -0.39
N GLN A 111 -14.75 3.85 -0.81
CA GLN A 111 -13.63 3.24 -0.07
C GLN A 111 -13.48 3.85 1.32
N LEU A 112 -13.56 5.18 1.45
CA LEU A 112 -13.52 5.87 2.74
C LEU A 112 -14.63 5.40 3.68
N THR A 113 -15.86 5.28 3.19
CA THR A 113 -16.99 4.78 3.98
C THR A 113 -16.72 3.37 4.48
N SER A 114 -16.21 2.47 3.62
CA SER A 114 -15.86 1.11 4.02
C SER A 114 -14.75 1.07 5.07
N LEU A 115 -13.70 1.88 4.90
CA LEU A 115 -12.60 1.97 5.87
C LEU A 115 -13.04 2.54 7.21
N GLN A 116 -13.92 3.55 7.22
CA GLN A 116 -14.50 4.12 8.45
C GLN A 116 -15.37 3.10 9.18
N SER A 117 -16.16 2.31 8.45
CA SER A 117 -16.94 1.22 9.03
C SER A 117 -16.04 0.14 9.65
N ALA A 118 -14.96 -0.25 8.96
CA ALA A 118 -13.98 -1.19 9.47
C ALA A 118 -13.27 -0.66 10.73
N LEU A 119 -12.90 0.63 10.74
CA LEU A 119 -12.31 1.28 11.90
C LEU A 119 -13.26 1.28 13.11
N SER A 120 -14.55 1.59 12.87
CA SER A 120 -15.56 1.54 13.92
C SER A 120 -15.71 0.13 14.51
N SER A 121 -15.74 -0.88 13.66
CA SER A 121 -15.80 -2.29 14.09
C SER A 121 -14.56 -2.71 14.88
N ALA A 122 -13.37 -2.29 14.43
CA ALA A 122 -12.12 -2.57 15.14
C ALA A 122 -12.10 -1.93 16.54
N ASN A 123 -12.56 -0.69 16.66
CA ASN A 123 -12.68 -0.01 17.95
C ASN A 123 -13.68 -0.69 18.90
N LEU A 124 -14.82 -1.17 18.38
CA LEU A 124 -15.78 -1.92 19.18
C LEU A 124 -15.20 -3.25 19.67
N ASN A 125 -14.47 -3.96 18.82
CA ASN A 125 -13.79 -5.20 19.19
C ASN A 125 -12.69 -4.95 20.23
N LEU A 126 -11.93 -3.87 20.08
CA LEU A 126 -10.95 -3.45 21.08
C LEU A 126 -11.61 -3.17 22.42
N ALA A 127 -12.71 -2.42 22.45
CA ALA A 127 -13.43 -2.13 23.69
C ALA A 127 -13.98 -3.39 24.38
N LYS A 128 -14.42 -4.38 23.61
CA LYS A 128 -14.82 -5.69 24.16
C LYS A 128 -13.62 -6.43 24.76
N LEU A 129 -12.54 -6.54 24.01
CA LEU A 129 -11.37 -7.27 24.42
C LEU A 129 -10.71 -6.64 25.66
N VAL A 130 -10.70 -5.31 25.75
CA VAL A 130 -10.22 -4.58 26.95
C VAL A 130 -11.04 -4.92 28.19
N ARG A 131 -12.36 -5.05 28.06
CA ARG A 131 -13.24 -5.44 29.19
C ARG A 131 -13.05 -6.89 29.62
N GLU A 132 -12.71 -7.77 28.69
CA GLU A 132 -12.52 -9.19 28.92
C GLU A 132 -11.11 -9.51 29.45
N SER A 133 -10.15 -8.61 29.26
CA SER A 133 -8.72 -8.85 29.52
C SER A 133 -8.24 -8.43 30.91
N ASP A 134 -9.11 -7.87 31.78
CA ASP A 134 -8.76 -7.39 33.12
C ASP A 134 -7.40 -6.66 33.19
N LEU A 135 -7.26 -5.61 32.34
CA LEU A 135 -6.02 -4.86 32.25
C LEU A 135 -5.66 -4.19 33.59
N SER A 136 -4.37 -4.18 33.92
CA SER A 136 -3.86 -3.39 35.04
C SER A 136 -3.98 -1.87 34.73
N ASP A 137 -3.94 -1.04 35.76
CA ASP A 137 -3.98 0.44 35.59
C ASP A 137 -2.85 0.93 34.66
N GLU A 138 -1.66 0.34 34.79
CA GLU A 138 -0.50 0.66 33.93
C GLU A 138 -0.78 0.31 32.47
N GLN A 139 -1.34 -0.87 32.20
CA GLN A 139 -1.72 -1.31 30.86
C GLN A 139 -2.84 -0.44 30.25
N ALA A 140 -3.79 0.00 31.07
CA ALA A 140 -4.85 0.91 30.61
C ALA A 140 -4.29 2.29 30.19
N VAL A 141 -3.33 2.82 30.95
CA VAL A 141 -2.63 4.07 30.59
C VAL A 141 -1.83 3.90 29.32
N GLU A 142 -1.07 2.80 29.19
CA GLU A 142 -0.28 2.48 28.00
C GLU A 142 -1.15 2.36 26.75
N LEU A 143 -2.28 1.66 26.86
CA LEU A 143 -3.28 1.55 25.79
C LEU A 143 -3.79 2.93 25.35
N GLY A 144 -4.10 3.81 26.30
CA GLY A 144 -4.53 5.18 26.02
C GLY A 144 -3.49 5.98 25.24
N GLN A 145 -2.22 5.85 25.57
CA GLN A 145 -1.11 6.49 24.87
C GLN A 145 -0.97 5.97 23.42
N LEU A 146 -1.06 4.64 23.26
CA LEU A 146 -0.95 4.00 21.93
C LEU A 146 -2.12 4.31 21.00
N LEU A 147 -3.30 4.58 21.54
CA LEU A 147 -4.47 5.01 20.76
C LEU A 147 -4.39 6.49 20.33
N ALA A 148 -3.69 7.32 21.10
CA ALA A 148 -3.51 8.74 20.81
C ALA A 148 -2.38 9.01 19.79
N ALA A 149 -1.44 8.09 19.64
CA ALA A 149 -0.37 8.15 18.66
C ALA A 149 -0.85 7.82 17.25
#